data_636ca1b02c69ccc5863cadbb0a148850
#
_entry.id   636ca1b02c69ccc5863cadbb0a148850
#
_cell.length_a   1.000
_cell.length_b   1.000
_cell.length_c   1.000
_cell.angle_alpha   90.00
_cell.angle_beta   90.00
_cell.angle_gamma   90.00
#
_symmetry.space_group_name_H-M   'P 1'
#
loop_
_entity.id
_entity.type
_entity.pdbx_description
1 polymer ?
#
loop_
_entity_poly.entity_id
_entity_poly.type
_entity_poly.pdbx_seq_one_letter_code
_entity_poly.pdbx_strand_id
1 'polypeptide(L)'
;MIENVRSLAFDTIQDILNEGAYSNLRINEVLSENELNAMDKALFTEIVYGTVKRKYTLDFYLKPFVKTKIKAWVRQLLWMSIYQYVYLDKVPNHAIINEAVEIAKERGGYHNGNVVNGILRTMMRSDLPDFNEIADPKKRMAIEYSMPKWIIDHWATHYGLEETETILQSFLETTSTTVRANLTRASLDDIIEKLQDEGYDVEKDHDLPYCLHIGGQPIIHSRSFKDGFVSIQDKSSMFVAHIMNVDRHDHVLDACSAPGGKACHIAEVLMPEGQVDASDIHDHKIDLINFNIKKL
;
A
#
# COMPACT_ATOMS: atom_id res chain seq x y z
N MET A 1 20.82 5.60 -20.33
CA MET A 1 21.45 5.18 -19.05
C MET A 1 20.33 4.51 -18.26
N ILE A 2 20.53 3.29 -17.77
CA ILE A 2 19.57 2.66 -16.87
C ILE A 2 19.60 3.51 -15.60
N GLU A 3 18.52 4.21 -15.33
CA GLU A 3 18.41 5.06 -14.14
C GLU A 3 18.47 4.16 -12.88
N ASN A 4 19.27 4.54 -11.91
CA ASN A 4 19.46 3.73 -10.70
C ASN A 4 18.13 3.63 -9.94
N VAL A 5 17.64 2.40 -9.73
CA VAL A 5 16.38 2.11 -9.03
C VAL A 5 16.24 2.87 -7.70
N ARG A 6 17.34 3.02 -6.95
CA ARG A 6 17.33 3.73 -5.66
C ARG A 6 17.25 5.24 -5.82
N SER A 7 17.81 5.79 -6.90
CA SER A 7 17.65 7.22 -7.23
C SER A 7 16.20 7.52 -7.58
N LEU A 8 15.58 6.70 -8.45
CA LEU A 8 14.15 6.79 -8.78
C LEU A 8 13.27 6.67 -7.53
N ALA A 9 13.56 5.69 -6.67
CA ALA A 9 12.81 5.51 -5.43
C ALA A 9 12.92 6.72 -4.50
N PHE A 10 14.12 7.30 -4.41
CA PHE A 10 14.36 8.49 -3.58
C PHE A 10 13.58 9.69 -4.11
N ASP A 11 13.57 9.94 -5.41
CA ASP A 11 12.80 11.03 -6.02
C ASP A 11 11.30 10.86 -5.78
N THR A 12 10.80 9.65 -5.99
CA THR A 12 9.39 9.31 -5.74
C THR A 12 9.01 9.52 -4.26
N ILE A 13 9.90 9.14 -3.32
CA ILE A 13 9.69 9.41 -1.88
C ILE A 13 9.61 10.91 -1.61
N GLN A 14 10.45 11.73 -2.26
CA GLN A 14 10.41 13.18 -2.11
C GLN A 14 9.10 13.78 -2.63
N ASP A 15 8.64 13.36 -3.80
CA ASP A 15 7.37 13.81 -4.38
C ASP A 15 6.20 13.50 -3.45
N ILE A 16 6.17 12.29 -2.88
CA ILE A 16 5.11 11.89 -1.94
C ILE A 16 5.16 12.69 -0.64
N LEU A 17 6.34 12.84 -0.05
CA LEU A 17 6.47 13.45 1.29
C LEU A 17 6.47 14.99 1.28
N ASN A 18 6.93 15.63 0.22
CA ASN A 18 7.07 17.09 0.15
C ASN A 18 5.96 17.74 -0.68
N GLU A 19 5.52 17.09 -1.75
CA GLU A 19 4.53 17.65 -2.68
C GLU A 19 3.12 17.08 -2.47
N GLY A 20 2.99 16.07 -1.60
CA GLY A 20 1.70 15.46 -1.29
C GLY A 20 1.14 14.58 -2.41
N ALA A 21 2.01 14.07 -3.29
CA ALA A 21 1.61 13.14 -4.34
C ALA A 21 1.00 11.86 -3.77
N TYR A 22 -0.06 11.35 -4.41
CA TYR A 22 -0.63 10.06 -4.04
C TYR A 22 0.33 8.93 -4.38
N SER A 23 0.73 8.16 -3.37
CA SER A 23 1.78 7.14 -3.50
C SER A 23 1.52 6.14 -4.63
N ASN A 24 0.30 5.62 -4.75
CA ASN A 24 -0.08 4.65 -5.78
C ASN A 24 -0.03 5.25 -7.19
N LEU A 25 -0.49 6.48 -7.37
CA LEU A 25 -0.49 7.15 -8.67
C LEU A 25 0.95 7.45 -9.10
N ARG A 26 1.76 8.03 -8.20
CA ARG A 26 3.14 8.39 -8.51
C ARG A 26 4.02 7.18 -8.79
N ILE A 27 3.87 6.09 -8.02
CA ILE A 27 4.55 4.82 -8.27
C ILE A 27 4.20 4.27 -9.67
N ASN A 28 2.90 4.21 -10.01
CA ASN A 28 2.47 3.71 -11.32
C ASN A 28 2.98 4.56 -12.48
N GLU A 29 2.99 5.88 -12.33
CA GLU A 29 3.55 6.82 -13.31
C GLU A 29 5.03 6.51 -13.56
N VAL A 30 5.85 6.49 -12.50
CA VAL A 30 7.28 6.19 -12.60
C VAL A 30 7.54 4.81 -13.21
N LEU A 31 6.75 3.79 -12.84
CA LEU A 31 6.87 2.43 -13.41
C LEU A 31 6.48 2.36 -14.88
N SER A 32 5.60 3.25 -15.35
CA SER A 32 5.20 3.32 -16.76
C SER A 32 6.20 4.08 -17.63
N GLU A 33 6.88 5.07 -17.06
CA GLU A 33 7.86 5.92 -17.75
C GLU A 33 9.26 5.29 -17.84
N ASN A 34 9.55 4.29 -17.00
CA ASN A 34 10.87 3.68 -16.89
C ASN A 34 10.84 2.19 -17.23
N GLU A 35 11.73 1.76 -18.12
CA GLU A 35 11.91 0.36 -18.49
C GLU A 35 12.70 -0.41 -17.43
N LEU A 36 12.06 -0.71 -16.29
CA LEU A 36 12.62 -1.53 -15.24
C LEU A 36 12.27 -3.01 -15.45
N ASN A 37 13.22 -3.92 -15.15
CA ASN A 37 12.92 -5.34 -15.09
C ASN A 37 12.02 -5.69 -13.88
N ALA A 38 11.49 -6.91 -13.83
CA ALA A 38 10.54 -7.31 -12.79
C ALA A 38 11.11 -7.22 -11.36
N MET A 39 12.39 -7.54 -11.16
CA MET A 39 13.03 -7.44 -9.84
C MET A 39 13.23 -5.99 -9.41
N ASP A 40 13.62 -5.13 -10.33
CA ASP A 40 13.80 -3.70 -10.06
C ASP A 40 12.46 -3.00 -9.79
N LYS A 41 11.39 -3.38 -10.51
CA LYS A 41 10.03 -2.89 -10.22
C LYS A 41 9.57 -3.27 -8.82
N ALA A 42 9.80 -4.52 -8.42
CA ALA A 42 9.47 -4.99 -7.08
C ALA A 42 10.29 -4.26 -6.00
N LEU A 43 11.60 -4.12 -6.20
CA LEU A 43 12.48 -3.41 -5.26
C LEU A 43 12.12 -1.92 -5.14
N PHE A 44 11.86 -1.25 -6.26
CA PHE A 44 11.41 0.14 -6.30
C PHE A 44 10.14 0.34 -5.48
N THR A 45 9.13 -0.48 -5.77
CA THR A 45 7.81 -0.41 -5.11
C THR A 45 7.94 -0.65 -3.61
N GLU A 46 8.70 -1.66 -3.22
CA GLU A 46 8.95 -2.02 -1.83
C GLU A 46 9.68 -0.91 -1.06
N ILE A 47 10.74 -0.33 -1.64
CA ILE A 47 11.48 0.77 -1.02
C ILE A 47 10.58 1.99 -0.82
N VAL A 48 9.80 2.38 -1.83
CA VAL A 48 8.96 3.59 -1.75
C VAL A 48 7.85 3.40 -0.72
N TYR A 49 7.02 2.36 -0.85
CA TYR A 49 5.93 2.14 0.11
C TYR A 49 6.43 1.89 1.52
N GLY A 50 7.46 1.07 1.68
CA GLY A 50 8.00 0.75 2.99
C GLY A 50 8.60 1.94 3.70
N THR A 51 9.34 2.80 2.99
CA THR A 51 9.90 4.02 3.57
C THR A 51 8.81 5.00 4.00
N VAL A 52 7.82 5.25 3.13
CA VAL A 52 6.71 6.17 3.43
C VAL A 52 5.87 5.65 4.59
N LYS A 53 5.50 4.37 4.56
CA LYS A 53 4.70 3.70 5.59
C LYS A 53 5.36 3.75 6.97
N ARG A 54 6.68 3.63 7.05
CA ARG A 54 7.43 3.49 8.32
C ARG A 54 8.22 4.74 8.73
N LYS A 55 7.89 5.91 8.20
CA LYS A 55 8.70 7.12 8.40
C LYS A 55 8.96 7.49 9.88
N TYR A 56 7.99 7.27 10.79
CA TYR A 56 8.18 7.59 12.22
C TYR A 56 9.10 6.59 12.91
N THR A 57 9.01 5.32 12.57
CA THR A 57 9.91 4.26 13.03
C THR A 57 11.33 4.53 12.53
N LEU A 58 11.48 4.85 11.25
CA LEU A 58 12.77 5.13 10.64
C LEU A 58 13.42 6.39 11.22
N ASP A 59 12.63 7.43 11.52
CA ASP A 59 13.13 8.62 12.19
C ASP A 59 13.58 8.36 13.64
N PHE A 60 12.86 7.49 14.33
CA PHE A 60 13.27 7.04 15.68
C PHE A 60 14.60 6.29 15.66
N TYR A 61 14.78 5.36 14.72
CA TYR A 61 16.06 4.67 14.55
C TYR A 61 17.20 5.63 14.18
N LEU A 62 16.93 6.64 13.35
CA LEU A 62 17.91 7.62 12.91
C LEU A 62 18.36 8.58 14.02
N LYS A 63 17.44 8.93 14.91
CA LYS A 63 17.62 10.04 15.88
C LYS A 63 18.90 10.00 16.70
N PRO A 64 19.35 8.86 17.29
CA PRO A 64 20.57 8.81 18.09
C PRO A 64 21.86 9.10 17.31
N PHE A 65 21.83 8.89 15.99
CA PHE A 65 22.99 9.00 15.12
C PHE A 65 23.14 10.39 14.47
N VAL A 66 22.13 11.24 14.57
CA VAL A 66 22.12 12.60 14.01
C VAL A 66 22.48 13.61 15.12
N LYS A 67 23.76 13.98 15.18
CA LYS A 67 24.28 14.93 16.20
C LYS A 67 24.12 16.39 15.81
N THR A 68 23.96 16.69 14.52
CA THR A 68 23.86 18.04 13.97
C THR A 68 22.63 18.16 13.06
N LYS A 69 22.17 19.39 12.81
CA LYS A 69 21.05 19.62 11.90
C LYS A 69 21.41 19.17 10.49
N ILE A 70 20.63 18.24 9.93
CA ILE A 70 20.74 17.79 8.55
C ILE A 70 19.58 18.34 7.71
N LYS A 71 19.79 18.45 6.39
CA LYS A 71 18.73 18.87 5.44
C LYS A 71 17.62 17.84 5.39
N ALA A 72 16.38 18.29 5.09
CA ALA A 72 15.21 17.40 5.02
C ALA A 72 15.41 16.24 4.03
N TRP A 73 15.91 16.53 2.84
CA TRP A 73 16.16 15.50 1.84
C TRP A 73 17.24 14.48 2.26
N VAL A 74 18.27 14.90 3.02
CA VAL A 74 19.27 13.98 3.59
C VAL A 74 18.61 13.04 4.60
N ARG A 75 17.68 13.57 5.42
CA ARG A 75 16.91 12.77 6.37
C ARG A 75 16.06 11.71 5.64
N GLN A 76 15.37 12.09 4.56
CA GLN A 76 14.56 11.19 3.75
C GLN A 76 15.42 10.10 3.07
N LEU A 77 16.60 10.47 2.57
CA LEU A 77 17.56 9.51 2.02
C LEU A 77 18.05 8.51 3.08
N LEU A 78 18.30 8.98 4.30
CA LEU A 78 18.64 8.11 5.42
C LEU A 78 17.47 7.20 5.81
N TRP A 79 16.23 7.67 5.83
CA TRP A 79 15.06 6.81 6.05
C TRP A 79 14.97 5.69 5.00
N MET A 80 15.13 6.01 3.73
CA MET A 80 15.17 5.02 2.65
C MET A 80 16.30 3.98 2.84
N SER A 81 17.46 4.42 3.30
CA SER A 81 18.59 3.54 3.58
C SER A 81 18.35 2.65 4.81
N ILE A 82 17.79 3.21 5.88
CA ILE A 82 17.44 2.49 7.10
C ILE A 82 16.34 1.46 6.81
N TYR A 83 15.34 1.81 5.99
CA TYR A 83 14.32 0.85 5.57
C TYR A 83 14.93 -0.38 4.91
N GLN A 84 15.83 -0.19 3.95
CA GLN A 84 16.50 -1.30 3.29
C GLN A 84 17.35 -2.12 4.27
N TYR A 85 18.04 -1.47 5.22
CA TYR A 85 18.86 -2.15 6.22
C TYR A 85 18.05 -3.00 7.20
N VAL A 86 16.90 -2.52 7.65
CA VAL A 86 16.10 -3.16 8.70
C VAL A 86 15.11 -4.19 8.15
N TYR A 87 14.57 -3.97 6.95
CA TYR A 87 13.44 -4.74 6.43
C TYR A 87 13.73 -5.53 5.14
N LEU A 88 14.89 -5.33 4.50
CA LEU A 88 15.23 -6.01 3.25
C LEU A 88 16.46 -6.91 3.41
N ASP A 89 16.26 -8.13 3.90
CA ASP A 89 17.35 -9.09 4.22
C ASP A 89 18.26 -9.41 3.02
N LYS A 90 17.74 -9.32 1.79
CA LYS A 90 18.48 -9.64 0.58
C LYS A 90 19.36 -8.51 0.05
N VAL A 91 19.30 -7.32 0.66
CA VAL A 91 20.07 -6.15 0.21
C VAL A 91 21.36 -6.03 1.02
N PRO A 92 22.54 -6.17 0.40
CA PRO A 92 23.81 -6.10 1.14
C PRO A 92 24.05 -4.69 1.72
N ASN A 93 24.52 -4.61 2.95
CA ASN A 93 24.80 -3.34 3.66
C ASN A 93 25.73 -2.41 2.87
N HIS A 94 26.76 -2.95 2.21
CA HIS A 94 27.67 -2.16 1.40
C HIS A 94 26.98 -1.50 0.20
N ALA A 95 26.00 -2.18 -0.42
CA ALA A 95 25.23 -1.62 -1.53
C ALA A 95 24.32 -0.47 -1.04
N ILE A 96 23.68 -0.62 0.12
CA ILE A 96 22.86 0.44 0.73
C ILE A 96 23.68 1.70 0.96
N ILE A 97 24.87 1.55 1.59
CA ILE A 97 25.75 2.68 1.90
C ILE A 97 26.25 3.35 0.61
N ASN A 98 26.77 2.56 -0.34
CA ASN A 98 27.38 3.11 -1.56
C ASN A 98 26.36 3.91 -2.37
N GLU A 99 25.17 3.36 -2.61
CA GLU A 99 24.11 4.04 -3.35
C GLU A 99 23.64 5.32 -2.65
N ALA A 100 23.43 5.27 -1.33
CA ALA A 100 23.03 6.45 -0.58
C ALA A 100 24.10 7.55 -0.61
N VAL A 101 25.37 7.18 -0.57
CA VAL A 101 26.50 8.12 -0.64
C VAL A 101 26.59 8.77 -2.03
N GLU A 102 26.42 7.99 -3.10
CA GLU A 102 26.45 8.54 -4.45
C GLU A 102 25.26 9.50 -4.69
N ILE A 103 24.03 9.11 -4.34
CA ILE A 103 22.86 10.00 -4.38
C ILE A 103 23.13 11.29 -3.59
N ALA A 104 23.72 11.18 -2.40
CA ALA A 104 24.02 12.34 -1.57
C ALA A 104 25.09 13.26 -2.18
N LYS A 105 26.10 12.71 -2.86
CA LYS A 105 27.12 13.47 -3.58
C LYS A 105 26.56 14.20 -4.78
N GLU A 106 25.78 13.52 -5.59
CA GLU A 106 25.15 14.09 -6.78
C GLU A 106 24.24 15.27 -6.44
N ARG A 107 23.43 15.14 -5.39
CA ARG A 107 22.46 16.17 -5.00
C ARG A 107 22.99 17.27 -4.10
N GLY A 108 24.03 17.02 -3.36
CA GLY A 108 24.48 17.96 -2.34
C GLY A 108 26.01 18.05 -2.15
N GLY A 109 26.76 17.43 -3.05
CA GLY A 109 28.23 17.44 -3.03
C GLY A 109 28.85 16.51 -1.98
N TYR A 110 30.18 16.41 -2.03
CA TYR A 110 30.97 15.48 -1.21
C TYR A 110 30.73 15.60 0.31
N HIS A 111 30.43 16.79 0.81
CA HIS A 111 30.14 16.99 2.23
C HIS A 111 28.93 16.17 2.67
N ASN A 112 27.82 16.24 1.93
CA ASN A 112 26.62 15.46 2.25
C ASN A 112 26.85 13.95 2.09
N GLY A 113 27.63 13.52 1.09
CA GLY A 113 28.04 12.12 0.95
C GLY A 113 28.82 11.63 2.18
N ASN A 114 29.75 12.41 2.71
CA ASN A 114 30.50 12.07 3.91
C ASN A 114 29.61 11.99 5.16
N VAL A 115 28.65 12.91 5.30
CA VAL A 115 27.66 12.90 6.40
C VAL A 115 26.82 11.63 6.35
N VAL A 116 26.24 11.29 5.19
CA VAL A 116 25.44 10.07 4.98
C VAL A 116 26.25 8.81 5.29
N ASN A 117 27.49 8.72 4.74
CA ASN A 117 28.38 7.60 5.00
C ASN A 117 28.67 7.42 6.49
N GLY A 118 29.02 8.51 7.19
CA GLY A 118 29.33 8.48 8.63
C GLY A 118 28.15 7.99 9.47
N ILE A 119 26.95 8.51 9.21
CA ILE A 119 25.72 8.13 9.93
C ILE A 119 25.40 6.66 9.68
N LEU A 120 25.33 6.20 8.42
CA LEU A 120 24.95 4.83 8.09
C LEU A 120 25.96 3.81 8.63
N ARG A 121 27.27 4.08 8.50
CA ARG A 121 28.29 3.17 9.05
C ARG A 121 28.25 3.09 10.57
N THR A 122 27.97 4.19 11.27
CA THR A 122 27.84 4.20 12.72
C THR A 122 26.63 3.41 13.15
N MET A 123 25.48 3.65 12.51
CA MET A 123 24.22 2.97 12.80
C MET A 123 24.33 1.46 12.59
N MET A 124 24.89 1.02 11.47
CA MET A 124 25.02 -0.43 11.15
C MET A 124 26.02 -1.20 12.05
N ARG A 125 26.76 -0.50 12.90
CA ARG A 125 27.68 -1.07 13.92
C ARG A 125 27.15 -0.96 15.34
N SER A 126 26.02 -0.35 15.52
CA SER A 126 25.40 -0.10 16.82
C SER A 126 24.06 -0.81 16.90
N ASP A 127 23.62 -1.09 18.11
CA ASP A 127 22.25 -1.55 18.33
C ASP A 127 21.25 -0.42 18.02
N LEU A 128 20.15 -0.77 17.42
CA LEU A 128 19.05 0.16 17.18
C LEU A 128 18.31 0.45 18.49
N PRO A 129 17.73 1.65 18.64
CA PRO A 129 16.92 1.98 19.82
C PRO A 129 15.76 1.01 20.01
N ASP A 130 15.49 0.60 21.23
CA ASP A 130 14.38 -0.29 21.59
C ASP A 130 13.10 0.52 21.87
N PHE A 131 11.99 0.11 21.30
CA PHE A 131 10.67 0.73 21.55
C PHE A 131 10.24 0.59 23.02
N ASN A 132 10.70 -0.45 23.71
CA ASN A 132 10.40 -0.68 25.14
C ASN A 132 11.00 0.39 26.07
N GLU A 133 11.95 1.17 25.61
CA GLU A 133 12.49 2.32 26.35
C GLU A 133 11.54 3.53 26.36
N ILE A 134 10.47 3.49 25.56
CA ILE A 134 9.48 4.57 25.47
C ILE A 134 8.39 4.38 26.53
N ALA A 135 8.45 5.15 27.60
CA ALA A 135 7.55 5.02 28.75
C ALA A 135 6.06 5.32 28.43
N ASP A 136 5.76 6.24 27.51
CA ASP A 136 4.38 6.55 27.09
C ASP A 136 3.91 5.51 26.07
N PRO A 137 2.91 4.66 26.39
CA PRO A 137 2.45 3.60 25.50
C PRO A 137 1.88 4.14 24.17
N LYS A 138 1.19 5.26 24.18
CA LYS A 138 0.67 5.87 22.95
C LYS A 138 1.78 6.41 22.06
N LYS A 139 2.84 6.95 22.66
CA LYS A 139 4.02 7.39 21.94
C LYS A 139 4.82 6.19 21.40
N ARG A 140 4.92 5.11 22.17
CA ARG A 140 5.50 3.84 21.71
C ARG A 140 4.76 3.34 20.49
N MET A 141 3.45 3.19 20.56
CA MET A 141 2.62 2.77 19.43
C MET A 141 2.79 3.67 18.19
N ALA A 142 2.83 5.00 18.38
CA ALA A 142 3.00 5.95 17.28
C ALA A 142 4.30 5.73 16.51
N ILE A 143 5.37 5.36 17.22
CA ILE A 143 6.69 5.13 16.64
C ILE A 143 6.81 3.72 16.09
N GLU A 144 6.44 2.70 16.85
CA GLU A 144 6.56 1.29 16.51
C GLU A 144 5.71 0.93 15.28
N TYR A 145 4.46 1.37 15.26
CA TYR A 145 3.53 1.15 14.13
C TYR A 145 3.53 2.26 13.09
N SER A 146 4.39 3.26 13.29
CA SER A 146 4.53 4.42 12.37
C SER A 146 3.21 5.14 12.07
N MET A 147 2.39 5.33 13.09
CA MET A 147 1.07 5.95 12.98
C MET A 147 1.07 7.34 13.65
N PRO A 148 0.41 8.36 13.06
CA PRO A 148 0.24 9.66 13.72
C PRO A 148 -0.40 9.55 15.10
N LYS A 149 0.19 10.22 16.12
CA LYS A 149 -0.29 10.11 17.50
C LYS A 149 -1.77 10.48 17.66
N TRP A 150 -2.28 11.44 16.89
CA TRP A 150 -3.69 11.85 16.98
C TRP A 150 -4.67 10.72 16.60
N ILE A 151 -4.30 9.84 15.68
CA ILE A 151 -5.09 8.65 15.32
C ILE A 151 -5.13 7.69 16.49
N ILE A 152 -3.98 7.45 17.13
CA ILE A 152 -3.88 6.57 18.30
C ILE A 152 -4.69 7.14 19.48
N ASP A 153 -4.60 8.44 19.73
CA ASP A 153 -5.39 9.10 20.76
C ASP A 153 -6.89 8.96 20.50
N HIS A 154 -7.31 9.10 19.25
CA HIS A 154 -8.70 8.94 18.85
C HIS A 154 -9.18 7.49 19.02
N TRP A 155 -8.46 6.52 18.49
CA TRP A 155 -8.85 5.11 18.59
C TRP A 155 -8.79 4.60 20.03
N ALA A 156 -7.76 4.95 20.79
CA ALA A 156 -7.66 4.57 22.20
C ALA A 156 -8.80 5.11 23.06
N THR A 157 -9.39 6.24 22.68
CA THR A 157 -10.57 6.79 23.36
C THR A 157 -11.84 5.96 23.09
N HIS A 158 -11.97 5.38 21.88
CA HIS A 158 -13.17 4.63 21.49
C HIS A 158 -13.06 3.13 21.73
N TYR A 159 -11.88 2.54 21.55
CA TYR A 159 -11.66 1.10 21.59
C TYR A 159 -10.78 0.64 22.75
N GLY A 160 -10.13 1.58 23.49
CA GLY A 160 -9.12 1.23 24.48
C GLY A 160 -7.74 1.00 23.86
N LEU A 161 -6.71 0.87 24.72
CA LEU A 161 -5.31 0.75 24.24
C LEU A 161 -5.02 -0.61 23.61
N GLU A 162 -5.53 -1.69 24.17
CA GLU A 162 -5.28 -3.05 23.69
C GLU A 162 -5.82 -3.27 22.29
N GLU A 163 -7.09 -2.93 22.06
CA GLU A 163 -7.71 -3.05 20.74
C GLU A 163 -7.07 -2.11 19.73
N THR A 164 -6.68 -0.90 20.16
CA THR A 164 -5.93 0.03 19.30
C THR A 164 -4.61 -0.59 18.85
N GLU A 165 -3.90 -1.27 19.73
CA GLU A 165 -2.63 -1.92 19.37
C GLU A 165 -2.86 -3.07 18.38
N THR A 166 -3.89 -3.88 18.57
CA THR A 166 -4.30 -4.94 17.64
C THR A 166 -4.62 -4.38 16.24
N ILE A 167 -5.37 -3.28 16.17
CA ILE A 167 -5.67 -2.58 14.92
C ILE A 167 -4.37 -2.09 14.25
N LEU A 168 -3.43 -1.51 15.01
CA LEU A 168 -2.17 -1.02 14.47
C LEU A 168 -1.28 -2.14 13.93
N GLN A 169 -1.26 -3.31 14.60
CA GLN A 169 -0.54 -4.50 14.15
C GLN A 169 -1.05 -4.95 12.79
N SER A 170 -2.36 -5.02 12.60
CA SER A 170 -2.97 -5.46 11.34
C SER A 170 -2.55 -4.62 10.13
N PHE A 171 -2.25 -3.33 10.31
CA PHE A 171 -1.73 -2.48 9.23
C PHE A 171 -0.30 -2.83 8.78
N LEU A 172 0.47 -3.53 9.59
CA LEU A 172 1.83 -3.96 9.26
C LEU A 172 1.86 -5.34 8.62
N GLU A 173 0.80 -6.11 8.76
CA GLU A 173 0.67 -7.44 8.16
C GLU A 173 0.50 -7.35 6.64
N THR A 174 0.98 -8.37 5.95
CA THR A 174 0.73 -8.52 4.52
C THR A 174 -0.60 -9.25 4.37
N THR A 175 -1.62 -8.54 3.89
CA THR A 175 -2.92 -9.14 3.62
C THR A 175 -2.95 -9.78 2.23
N SER A 176 -3.67 -10.90 2.08
CA SER A 176 -3.99 -11.47 0.78
C SER A 176 -4.85 -10.50 -0.03
N THR A 177 -4.70 -10.53 -1.35
CA THR A 177 -5.60 -9.77 -2.22
C THR A 177 -6.99 -10.38 -2.17
N THR A 178 -8.02 -9.58 -1.84
CA THR A 178 -9.40 -10.02 -1.89
C THR A 178 -10.04 -9.68 -3.24
N VAL A 179 -10.83 -10.62 -3.74
CA VAL A 179 -11.67 -10.40 -4.93
C VAL A 179 -13.10 -10.80 -4.65
N ARG A 180 -14.02 -10.10 -5.28
CA ARG A 180 -15.42 -10.47 -5.33
C ARG A 180 -15.70 -11.31 -6.56
N ALA A 181 -16.29 -12.51 -6.36
CA ALA A 181 -16.77 -13.35 -7.41
C ALA A 181 -18.07 -12.76 -8.00
N ASN A 182 -18.17 -12.65 -9.32
CA ASN A 182 -19.36 -12.19 -10.02
C ASN A 182 -20.30 -13.38 -10.28
N LEU A 183 -21.26 -13.60 -9.39
CA LEU A 183 -22.19 -14.73 -9.45
C LEU A 183 -23.26 -14.57 -10.54
N THR A 184 -23.31 -13.43 -11.24
CA THR A 184 -24.20 -13.28 -12.42
C THR A 184 -23.62 -13.97 -13.65
N ARG A 185 -22.31 -14.25 -13.67
CA ARG A 185 -21.60 -14.86 -14.81
C ARG A 185 -21.40 -16.36 -14.69
N ALA A 186 -21.16 -16.87 -13.50
CA ALA A 186 -20.92 -18.29 -13.24
C ALA A 186 -21.18 -18.62 -11.77
N SER A 187 -21.28 -19.91 -11.45
CA SER A 187 -21.32 -20.35 -10.05
C SER A 187 -20.00 -20.06 -9.34
N LEU A 188 -20.04 -19.96 -8.01
CA LEU A 188 -18.83 -19.73 -7.22
C LEU A 188 -17.78 -20.81 -7.44
N ASP A 189 -18.21 -22.07 -7.52
CA ASP A 189 -17.31 -23.21 -7.68
C ASP A 189 -16.64 -23.19 -9.08
N ASP A 190 -17.37 -22.84 -10.14
CA ASP A 190 -16.80 -22.66 -11.48
C ASP A 190 -15.76 -21.52 -11.52
N ILE A 191 -16.03 -20.43 -10.79
CA ILE A 191 -15.09 -19.29 -10.70
C ILE A 191 -13.81 -19.70 -9.97
N ILE A 192 -13.93 -20.46 -8.89
CA ILE A 192 -12.78 -20.99 -8.14
C ILE A 192 -11.97 -21.95 -9.00
N GLU A 193 -12.61 -22.88 -9.69
CA GLU A 193 -11.94 -23.83 -10.60
C GLU A 193 -11.14 -23.08 -11.67
N LYS A 194 -11.76 -22.08 -12.32
CA LYS A 194 -11.08 -21.23 -13.32
C LYS A 194 -9.83 -20.54 -12.75
N LEU A 195 -9.91 -19.97 -11.54
CA LEU A 195 -8.78 -19.31 -10.90
C LEU A 195 -7.66 -20.30 -10.55
N GLN A 196 -8.01 -21.50 -10.07
CA GLN A 196 -7.05 -22.56 -9.78
C GLN A 196 -6.37 -23.08 -11.04
N ASP A 197 -7.11 -23.26 -12.14
CA ASP A 197 -6.56 -23.61 -13.46
C ASP A 197 -5.60 -22.53 -14.01
N GLU A 198 -5.82 -21.27 -13.64
CA GLU A 198 -4.90 -20.17 -13.95
C GLU A 198 -3.69 -20.10 -13.01
N GLY A 199 -3.57 -21.00 -12.01
CA GLY A 199 -2.46 -21.13 -11.09
C GLY A 199 -2.52 -20.21 -9.86
N TYR A 200 -3.71 -19.77 -9.45
CA TYR A 200 -3.93 -18.99 -8.23
C TYR A 200 -4.27 -19.90 -7.05
N ASP A 201 -3.75 -19.54 -5.88
CA ASP A 201 -4.22 -20.09 -4.61
C ASP A 201 -5.50 -19.34 -4.22
N VAL A 202 -6.59 -20.09 -3.99
CA VAL A 202 -7.92 -19.51 -3.73
C VAL A 202 -8.48 -20.05 -2.42
N GLU A 203 -8.78 -19.15 -1.49
CA GLU A 203 -9.43 -19.46 -0.23
C GLU A 203 -10.77 -18.70 -0.14
N LYS A 204 -11.83 -19.41 0.30
CA LYS A 204 -13.16 -18.80 0.53
C LYS A 204 -13.13 -18.00 1.84
N ASP A 205 -13.71 -16.80 1.81
CA ASP A 205 -13.91 -16.01 3.03
C ASP A 205 -14.99 -16.64 3.93
N HIS A 206 -14.79 -16.50 5.23
CA HIS A 206 -15.71 -17.07 6.22
C HIS A 206 -17.07 -16.32 6.31
N ASP A 207 -17.04 -14.99 6.15
CA ASP A 207 -18.21 -14.14 6.41
C ASP A 207 -19.00 -13.82 5.13
N LEU A 208 -18.31 -13.72 4.00
CA LEU A 208 -18.90 -13.33 2.71
C LEU A 208 -18.67 -14.44 1.67
N PRO A 209 -19.73 -15.17 1.27
CA PRO A 209 -19.60 -16.35 0.42
C PRO A 209 -19.05 -16.07 -0.99
N TYR A 210 -19.12 -14.84 -1.45
CA TYR A 210 -18.61 -14.38 -2.75
C TYR A 210 -17.24 -13.65 -2.65
N CYS A 211 -16.69 -13.54 -1.46
CA CYS A 211 -15.36 -13.00 -1.23
C CYS A 211 -14.34 -14.15 -1.28
N LEU A 212 -13.30 -13.97 -2.10
CA LEU A 212 -12.20 -14.93 -2.23
C LEU A 212 -10.90 -14.25 -1.89
N HIS A 213 -10.04 -14.92 -1.13
CA HIS A 213 -8.67 -14.52 -0.86
C HIS A 213 -7.75 -15.17 -1.89
N ILE A 214 -6.95 -14.35 -2.56
CA ILE A 214 -6.09 -14.78 -3.67
C ILE A 214 -4.63 -14.69 -3.26
N GLY A 215 -3.96 -15.84 -3.36
CA GLY A 215 -2.50 -15.96 -3.22
C GLY A 215 -1.81 -16.17 -4.58
N GLY A 216 -0.49 -15.99 -4.58
CA GLY A 216 0.32 -16.18 -5.77
C GLY A 216 0.62 -14.90 -6.53
N GLN A 217 0.42 -14.90 -7.84
CA GLN A 217 0.72 -13.79 -8.73
C GLN A 217 -0.37 -12.70 -8.72
N PRO A 218 -0.08 -11.48 -9.22
CA PRO A 218 -1.07 -10.39 -9.27
C PRO A 218 -2.30 -10.74 -10.12
N ILE A 219 -3.48 -10.74 -9.51
CA ILE A 219 -4.76 -11.16 -10.11
C ILE A 219 -5.17 -10.32 -11.34
N ILE A 220 -4.67 -9.08 -11.46
CA ILE A 220 -4.96 -8.20 -12.61
C ILE A 220 -4.53 -8.78 -13.96
N HIS A 221 -3.63 -9.75 -13.96
CA HIS A 221 -3.14 -10.41 -15.16
C HIS A 221 -3.98 -11.62 -15.56
N SER A 222 -4.84 -12.13 -14.66
CA SER A 222 -5.68 -13.29 -14.90
C SER A 222 -6.71 -13.04 -16.01
N ARG A 223 -7.12 -14.11 -16.68
CA ARG A 223 -8.25 -14.08 -17.61
C ARG A 223 -9.56 -13.86 -16.86
N SER A 224 -9.71 -14.55 -15.72
CA SER A 224 -10.88 -14.40 -14.86
C SER A 224 -11.15 -12.95 -14.43
N PHE A 225 -10.10 -12.15 -14.16
CA PHE A 225 -10.26 -10.72 -13.88
C PHE A 225 -10.61 -9.91 -15.14
N LYS A 226 -9.96 -10.18 -16.28
CA LYS A 226 -10.20 -9.47 -17.55
C LYS A 226 -11.60 -9.72 -18.09
N ASP A 227 -12.09 -10.95 -17.95
CA ASP A 227 -13.39 -11.38 -18.44
C ASP A 227 -14.53 -11.09 -17.45
N GLY A 228 -14.24 -10.45 -16.30
CA GLY A 228 -15.23 -9.99 -15.34
C GLY A 228 -15.84 -11.09 -14.45
N PHE A 229 -15.21 -12.27 -14.36
CA PHE A 229 -15.62 -13.31 -13.39
C PHE A 229 -15.27 -12.91 -11.95
N VAL A 230 -14.25 -12.09 -11.78
CA VAL A 230 -13.85 -11.52 -10.48
C VAL A 230 -13.52 -10.03 -10.59
N SER A 231 -13.76 -9.31 -9.50
CA SER A 231 -13.40 -7.91 -9.33
C SER A 231 -12.54 -7.74 -8.08
N ILE A 232 -11.43 -7.00 -8.17
CA ILE A 232 -10.63 -6.65 -6.99
C ILE A 232 -11.46 -5.71 -6.13
N GLN A 233 -11.75 -6.13 -4.92
CA GLN A 233 -12.48 -5.32 -3.94
C GLN A 233 -12.07 -5.75 -2.54
N ASP A 234 -11.90 -4.76 -1.65
CA ASP A 234 -11.67 -5.01 -0.24
C ASP A 234 -12.91 -5.60 0.42
N LYS A 235 -12.72 -6.56 1.36
CA LYS A 235 -13.80 -7.21 2.08
C LYS A 235 -14.73 -6.22 2.78
N SER A 236 -14.17 -5.18 3.40
CA SER A 236 -14.97 -4.13 4.07
C SER A 236 -15.86 -3.38 3.08
N SER A 237 -15.41 -3.17 1.86
CA SER A 237 -16.20 -2.58 0.79
C SER A 237 -17.29 -3.50 0.25
N MET A 238 -17.09 -4.82 0.32
CA MET A 238 -18.12 -5.81 -0.06
C MET A 238 -19.28 -5.84 0.95
N PHE A 239 -18.98 -5.62 2.24
CA PHE A 239 -20.01 -5.54 3.28
C PHE A 239 -21.04 -4.44 3.03
N VAL A 240 -20.70 -3.37 2.29
CA VAL A 240 -21.66 -2.29 2.00
C VAL A 240 -22.90 -2.84 1.27
N ALA A 241 -22.71 -3.55 0.17
CA ALA A 241 -23.83 -4.15 -0.56
C ALA A 241 -24.56 -5.23 0.28
N HIS A 242 -23.82 -6.00 1.09
CA HIS A 242 -24.40 -7.01 1.96
C HIS A 242 -25.30 -6.40 3.04
N ILE A 243 -24.85 -5.33 3.71
CA ILE A 243 -25.59 -4.66 4.80
C ILE A 243 -26.79 -3.88 4.25
N MET A 244 -26.68 -3.33 3.04
CA MET A 244 -27.80 -2.61 2.40
C MET A 244 -29.03 -3.47 2.23
N ASN A 245 -28.88 -4.80 2.10
CA ASN A 245 -29.97 -5.76 1.95
C ASN A 245 -31.00 -5.32 0.90
N VAL A 246 -30.48 -4.91 -0.27
CA VAL A 246 -31.31 -4.39 -1.38
C VAL A 246 -32.22 -5.46 -1.96
N ASP A 247 -33.45 -5.06 -2.34
CA ASP A 247 -34.35 -5.87 -3.11
C ASP A 247 -34.05 -5.72 -4.61
N ARG A 248 -34.30 -6.79 -5.39
CA ARG A 248 -34.02 -6.83 -6.83
C ARG A 248 -34.70 -5.73 -7.67
N HIS A 249 -35.72 -5.08 -7.14
CA HIS A 249 -36.45 -4.00 -7.80
C HIS A 249 -36.03 -2.59 -7.33
N ASP A 250 -35.07 -2.51 -6.40
CA ASP A 250 -34.67 -1.24 -5.83
C ASP A 250 -33.97 -0.35 -6.85
N HIS A 251 -34.09 0.94 -6.62
CA HIS A 251 -33.33 1.98 -7.30
C HIS A 251 -32.34 2.60 -6.31
N VAL A 252 -31.06 2.39 -6.54
CA VAL A 252 -29.98 2.79 -5.63
C VAL A 252 -29.15 3.91 -6.23
N LEU A 253 -28.84 4.94 -5.43
CA LEU A 253 -27.90 6.00 -5.76
C LEU A 253 -26.57 5.79 -5.03
N ASP A 254 -25.50 5.61 -5.79
CA ASP A 254 -24.11 5.72 -5.29
C ASP A 254 -23.56 7.11 -5.65
N ALA A 255 -23.65 8.03 -4.69
CA ALA A 255 -23.33 9.45 -4.90
C ALA A 255 -21.81 9.75 -4.91
N CYS A 256 -20.95 8.80 -4.50
CA CYS A 256 -19.49 8.90 -4.47
C CYS A 256 -18.86 7.62 -5.00
N SER A 257 -19.22 7.28 -6.23
CA SER A 257 -19.09 5.92 -6.77
C SER A 257 -17.66 5.52 -7.17
N ALA A 258 -16.82 6.48 -7.60
CA ALA A 258 -15.54 6.13 -8.18
C ALA A 258 -14.63 5.33 -7.23
N PRO A 259 -13.98 4.27 -7.73
CA PRO A 259 -13.91 3.79 -9.11
C PRO A 259 -15.09 2.92 -9.56
N GLY A 260 -16.17 2.76 -8.79
CA GLY A 260 -17.37 2.01 -9.17
C GLY A 260 -17.49 0.62 -8.57
N GLY A 261 -16.56 0.18 -7.73
CA GLY A 261 -16.57 -1.18 -7.18
C GLY A 261 -17.80 -1.52 -6.35
N LYS A 262 -18.34 -0.57 -5.56
CA LYS A 262 -19.56 -0.76 -4.76
C LYS A 262 -20.80 -0.69 -5.65
N ALA A 263 -20.88 0.29 -6.55
CA ALA A 263 -21.98 0.42 -7.51
C ALA A 263 -22.14 -0.85 -8.37
N CYS A 264 -21.02 -1.36 -8.91
CA CYS A 264 -21.00 -2.62 -9.66
C CYS A 264 -21.49 -3.81 -8.81
N HIS A 265 -21.05 -3.91 -7.55
CA HIS A 265 -21.50 -4.98 -6.66
C HIS A 265 -23.00 -4.91 -6.40
N ILE A 266 -23.51 -3.72 -6.12
CA ILE A 266 -24.95 -3.51 -5.91
C ILE A 266 -25.72 -3.87 -7.19
N ALA A 267 -25.22 -3.47 -8.37
CA ALA A 267 -25.84 -3.81 -9.65
C ALA A 267 -25.88 -5.32 -9.89
N GLU A 268 -24.82 -6.06 -9.55
CA GLU A 268 -24.81 -7.54 -9.63
C GLU A 268 -25.91 -8.16 -8.74
N VAL A 269 -26.19 -7.59 -7.56
CA VAL A 269 -27.25 -8.06 -6.66
C VAL A 269 -28.66 -7.74 -7.21
N LEU A 270 -28.81 -6.56 -7.82
CA LEU A 270 -30.10 -6.07 -8.35
C LEU A 270 -30.50 -6.68 -9.70
N MET A 271 -29.53 -7.19 -10.48
CA MET A 271 -29.81 -7.69 -11.84
C MET A 271 -30.83 -8.81 -11.86
N PRO A 272 -31.71 -8.82 -12.90
CA PRO A 272 -31.79 -7.87 -14.03
C PRO A 272 -32.78 -6.72 -13.85
N GLU A 273 -33.44 -6.56 -12.71
CA GLU A 273 -34.66 -5.77 -12.56
C GLU A 273 -34.46 -4.39 -11.88
N GLY A 274 -33.42 -4.24 -11.03
CA GLY A 274 -33.16 -3.00 -10.34
C GLY A 274 -32.27 -2.03 -11.12
N GLN A 275 -32.04 -0.86 -10.54
CA GLN A 275 -31.22 0.19 -11.14
C GLN A 275 -30.22 0.76 -10.14
N VAL A 276 -29.00 1.07 -10.62
CA VAL A 276 -27.99 1.83 -9.86
C VAL A 276 -27.62 3.08 -10.63
N ASP A 277 -27.80 4.23 -10.00
CA ASP A 277 -27.26 5.51 -10.48
C ASP A 277 -25.93 5.76 -9.79
N ALA A 278 -24.84 5.80 -10.56
CA ALA A 278 -23.48 6.02 -10.07
C ALA A 278 -23.00 7.41 -10.45
N SER A 279 -22.59 8.21 -9.49
CA SER A 279 -22.06 9.56 -9.70
C SER A 279 -20.77 9.82 -8.92
N ASP A 280 -19.97 10.77 -9.37
CA ASP A 280 -18.80 11.28 -8.63
C ASP A 280 -18.64 12.78 -8.93
N ILE A 281 -18.10 13.53 -7.96
CA ILE A 281 -17.88 14.98 -8.10
C ILE A 281 -16.77 15.31 -9.13
N HIS A 282 -15.91 14.35 -9.44
CA HIS A 282 -14.77 14.53 -10.33
C HIS A 282 -15.01 13.87 -11.69
N ASP A 283 -15.18 14.67 -12.74
CA ASP A 283 -15.44 14.20 -14.10
C ASP A 283 -14.43 13.17 -14.61
N HIS A 284 -13.13 13.36 -14.33
CA HIS A 284 -12.08 12.43 -14.74
C HIS A 284 -12.19 11.03 -14.11
N LYS A 285 -12.98 10.87 -13.04
CA LYS A 285 -13.22 9.57 -12.41
C LYS A 285 -14.37 8.80 -13.03
N ILE A 286 -15.21 9.43 -13.84
CA ILE A 286 -16.32 8.77 -14.53
C ILE A 286 -15.82 7.68 -15.48
N ASP A 287 -14.66 7.89 -16.09
CA ASP A 287 -14.04 6.86 -16.95
C ASP A 287 -13.66 5.58 -16.17
N LEU A 288 -13.28 5.71 -14.90
CA LEU A 288 -13.00 4.56 -14.02
C LEU A 288 -14.28 3.79 -13.70
N ILE A 289 -15.39 4.49 -13.43
CA ILE A 289 -16.70 3.89 -13.22
C ILE A 289 -17.12 3.13 -14.47
N ASN A 290 -17.06 3.77 -15.62
CA ASN A 290 -17.41 3.16 -16.92
C ASN A 290 -16.56 1.94 -17.26
N PHE A 291 -15.27 1.99 -16.92
CA PHE A 291 -14.37 0.84 -17.11
C PHE A 291 -14.82 -0.38 -16.29
N ASN A 292 -15.24 -0.18 -15.04
CA ASN A 292 -15.72 -1.27 -14.20
C ASN A 292 -17.10 -1.76 -14.60
N ILE A 293 -18.02 -0.88 -15.00
CA ILE A 293 -19.34 -1.26 -15.51
C ILE A 293 -19.22 -2.16 -16.75
N LYS A 294 -18.30 -1.87 -17.67
CA LYS A 294 -18.10 -2.68 -18.87
C LYS A 294 -17.66 -4.13 -18.60
N LYS A 295 -17.25 -4.44 -17.39
CA LYS A 295 -16.88 -5.80 -16.97
C LYS A 295 -18.07 -6.60 -16.44
N LEU A 296 -19.17 -5.95 -16.04
CA LEU A 296 -20.41 -6.60 -15.66
C LEU A 296 -21.09 -7.25 -16.87
#